data_bdade39906e79cbb57fa78f61d3a8b80
#
_entry.id   bdade39906e79cbb57fa78f61d3a8b80
#
_cell.length_a   1.000
_cell.length_b   1.000
_cell.length_c   1.000
_cell.angle_alpha   90.00
_cell.angle_beta   90.00
_cell.angle_gamma   90.00
#
_symmetry.space_group_name_H-M   'P 1'
#
loop_
_entity.id
_entity.type
_entity.pdbx_description
1 polymer ?
#
loop_
_entity_poly.entity_id
_entity_poly.type
_entity_poly.pdbx_seq_one_letter_code
_entity_poly.pdbx_strand_id
1 'polypeptide(L)'
;MKKTCTLALCLLFLGVEIYAQEQVFRMLPGEKWWGAVTDLGVRMPFDASTEFSFDLARQNFNNQTTPLLLSDKGRYIWCDASFSATISGGEIRIAPHHGGSVTCVQAGATLREAFLAASKAHFPPSGKIPPEMFLNKPQYNTWIELVYDQNQADVLKYAHGIVDNGFPPGILMIDDNWQKYYGSTEFRPDRFPDPKGMVNELHALGFKVMLWICPFVSPDSQEYRMLRRKGYLVMDTHRDRPAILDWWNGLSACYDLSNPDAYAYFKGTLTALQEHYGIDGFKFDAGDPERYLEEDTRPFDGKSFDTDQTMLWAKLGLEFPYNEFRACWRMGGDALVQRLGDKSYSWQAVFSLVPDMIAAGMLGHIYTCPDMIGGGEFGSFRNVDQAKMDQDLIVRSCQIHALMPMMQFSVAPWRVLDAEHLAICLKYARLHEELGPYLVEQAKIGAQTGEPIVRSMEYAFPGQGFETCIDQYMLGDRYLVAPMMTPGTSRTVRLPKGRWQDENGKVYKGGKTYQLDVPLDRVPRFTRK
;
A
#
# COMPACT_ATOMS: atom_id res chain seq x y z
N MET A 1 -21.25 -27.80 71.81
CA MET A 1 -20.51 -26.84 70.95
C MET A 1 -19.95 -27.63 69.75
N LYS A 2 -20.63 -27.57 68.62
CA LYS A 2 -20.19 -28.20 67.37
C LYS A 2 -19.49 -27.12 66.51
N LYS A 3 -18.21 -27.29 66.22
CA LYS A 3 -17.45 -26.44 65.29
C LYS A 3 -17.67 -26.96 63.88
N THR A 4 -18.32 -26.17 63.06
CA THR A 4 -18.44 -26.41 61.62
C THR A 4 -17.23 -25.82 60.90
N CYS A 5 -16.41 -26.68 60.28
CA CYS A 5 -15.32 -26.27 59.40
C CYS A 5 -15.90 -26.07 57.99
N THR A 6 -15.89 -24.86 57.49
CA THR A 6 -16.25 -24.53 56.11
C THR A 6 -14.98 -24.68 55.27
N LEU A 7 -14.97 -25.65 54.37
CA LEU A 7 -13.91 -25.87 53.41
C LEU A 7 -14.18 -24.92 52.23
N ALA A 8 -13.34 -23.91 52.02
CA ALA A 8 -13.38 -23.08 50.84
C ALA A 8 -12.67 -23.81 49.68
N LEU A 9 -13.44 -24.23 48.68
CA LEU A 9 -12.93 -24.82 47.44
C LEU A 9 -12.48 -23.70 46.52
N CYS A 10 -11.17 -23.47 46.43
CA CYS A 10 -10.58 -22.64 45.40
C CYS A 10 -10.62 -23.39 44.08
N LEU A 11 -11.57 -23.03 43.21
CA LEU A 11 -11.56 -23.42 41.79
C LEU A 11 -10.46 -22.61 41.09
N LEU A 12 -9.33 -23.26 40.83
CA LEU A 12 -8.33 -22.79 39.86
C LEU A 12 -8.95 -22.95 38.47
N PHE A 13 -9.38 -21.84 37.87
CA PHE A 13 -9.62 -21.78 36.43
C PHE A 13 -8.25 -21.83 35.75
N LEU A 14 -7.80 -23.01 35.35
CA LEU A 14 -6.80 -23.17 34.32
C LEU A 14 -7.47 -22.70 33.01
N GLY A 15 -7.11 -21.51 32.56
CA GLY A 15 -7.39 -21.05 31.21
C GLY A 15 -6.72 -22.02 30.24
N VAL A 16 -7.49 -22.90 29.61
CA VAL A 16 -7.01 -23.66 28.47
C VAL A 16 -7.00 -22.67 27.32
N GLU A 17 -5.85 -22.14 26.99
CA GLU A 17 -5.64 -21.47 25.70
C GLU A 17 -5.91 -22.52 24.62
N ILE A 18 -7.06 -22.42 23.97
CA ILE A 18 -7.39 -23.23 22.80
C ILE A 18 -6.58 -22.60 21.65
N TYR A 19 -5.35 -23.05 21.45
CA TYR A 19 -4.64 -22.79 20.22
C TYR A 19 -5.45 -23.40 19.08
N ALA A 20 -5.83 -22.58 18.10
CA ALA A 20 -6.47 -23.10 16.90
C ALA A 20 -5.52 -24.10 16.24
N GLN A 21 -6.03 -25.28 15.92
CA GLN A 21 -5.21 -26.35 15.35
C GLN A 21 -4.70 -25.91 13.97
N GLU A 22 -3.43 -26.07 13.71
CA GLU A 22 -2.81 -25.88 12.39
C GLU A 22 -3.61 -26.64 11.31
N GLN A 23 -3.90 -25.97 10.21
CA GLN A 23 -4.58 -26.56 9.05
C GLN A 23 -3.56 -26.79 7.94
N VAL A 24 -3.62 -27.97 7.31
CA VAL A 24 -2.71 -28.38 6.25
C VAL A 24 -3.46 -28.56 4.94
N PHE A 25 -3.02 -27.86 3.90
CA PHE A 25 -3.59 -27.91 2.56
C PHE A 25 -2.56 -28.42 1.57
N ARG A 26 -2.82 -29.57 0.96
CA ARG A 26 -1.95 -30.12 -0.09
C ARG A 26 -2.18 -29.39 -1.41
N MET A 27 -1.10 -29.03 -2.06
CA MET A 27 -1.13 -28.50 -3.42
C MET A 27 -1.50 -29.59 -4.43
N LEU A 28 -2.27 -29.22 -5.42
CA LEU A 28 -2.55 -30.09 -6.58
C LEU A 28 -1.33 -30.15 -7.51
N PRO A 29 -1.20 -31.18 -8.34
CA PRO A 29 -0.10 -31.25 -9.31
C PRO A 29 0.01 -30.00 -10.19
N GLY A 30 1.17 -29.33 -10.14
CA GLY A 30 1.46 -28.12 -10.91
C GLY A 30 0.70 -26.85 -10.44
N GLU A 31 0.03 -26.89 -9.32
CA GLU A 31 -0.71 -25.74 -8.77
C GLU A 31 0.21 -24.62 -8.31
N LYS A 32 -0.23 -23.39 -8.52
CA LYS A 32 0.46 -22.17 -8.16
C LYS A 32 -0.44 -21.31 -7.26
N TRP A 33 0.16 -20.65 -6.25
CA TRP A 33 -0.54 -19.86 -5.25
C TRP A 33 0.01 -18.45 -5.14
N TRP A 34 -0.87 -17.48 -4.89
CA TRP A 34 -0.57 -16.06 -4.68
C TRP A 34 -1.33 -15.55 -3.46
N GLY A 35 -0.85 -14.45 -2.84
CA GLY A 35 -1.62 -13.74 -1.83
C GLY A 35 -0.86 -13.43 -0.54
N ALA A 36 -1.58 -13.21 0.52
CA ALA A 36 -1.15 -12.87 1.86
C ALA A 36 -0.60 -11.44 2.01
N VAL A 37 0.48 -11.07 1.33
CA VAL A 37 1.20 -9.80 1.52
C VAL A 37 1.60 -9.21 0.18
N THR A 38 1.43 -7.90 0.00
CA THR A 38 1.78 -7.21 -1.25
C THR A 38 3.29 -7.27 -1.54
N ASP A 39 4.15 -7.04 -0.55
CA ASP A 39 5.62 -7.04 -0.70
C ASP A 39 6.24 -8.42 -0.97
N LEU A 40 5.43 -9.46 -1.03
CA LEU A 40 5.87 -10.80 -1.44
C LEU A 40 5.69 -11.08 -2.94
N GLY A 41 5.31 -10.08 -3.74
CA GLY A 41 5.05 -10.25 -5.17
C GLY A 41 6.20 -10.91 -5.94
N VAL A 42 7.45 -10.54 -5.64
CA VAL A 42 8.65 -11.14 -6.27
C VAL A 42 8.80 -12.64 -5.96
N ARG A 43 8.24 -13.11 -4.83
CA ARG A 43 8.28 -14.53 -4.42
C ARG A 43 7.13 -15.35 -4.98
N MET A 44 6.12 -14.71 -5.50
CA MET A 44 4.95 -15.37 -6.09
C MET A 44 5.20 -15.76 -7.56
N PRO A 45 4.58 -16.81 -8.04
CA PRO A 45 3.71 -17.72 -7.29
C PRO A 45 4.47 -18.70 -6.36
N PHE A 46 3.82 -19.10 -5.29
CA PHE A 46 4.26 -20.22 -4.46
C PHE A 46 3.85 -21.55 -5.11
N ASP A 47 4.69 -22.56 -5.04
CA ASP A 47 4.44 -23.87 -5.62
C ASP A 47 5.02 -25.01 -4.75
N ALA A 48 4.95 -26.24 -5.24
CA ALA A 48 5.42 -27.42 -4.53
C ALA A 48 6.94 -27.42 -4.23
N SER A 49 7.72 -26.57 -4.88
CA SER A 49 9.17 -26.38 -4.60
C SER A 49 9.45 -25.24 -3.64
N THR A 50 8.43 -24.48 -3.24
CA THR A 50 8.59 -23.34 -2.34
C THR A 50 8.91 -23.81 -0.92
N GLU A 51 9.95 -23.22 -0.33
CA GLU A 51 10.32 -23.37 1.09
C GLU A 51 10.31 -21.97 1.70
N PHE A 52 9.20 -21.58 2.35
CA PHE A 52 9.03 -20.24 2.88
C PHE A 52 8.02 -20.20 4.03
N SER A 53 8.31 -19.34 5.03
CA SER A 53 7.39 -19.07 6.14
C SER A 53 7.20 -17.58 6.33
N PHE A 54 6.01 -17.18 6.77
CA PHE A 54 5.67 -15.79 7.08
C PHE A 54 4.59 -15.72 8.16
N ASP A 55 4.47 -14.55 8.80
CA ASP A 55 3.47 -14.28 9.84
C ASP A 55 2.79 -12.93 9.54
N LEU A 56 1.48 -12.90 9.42
CA LEU A 56 0.73 -11.70 9.00
C LEU A 56 0.62 -10.64 10.10
N ALA A 57 0.85 -10.99 11.36
CA ALA A 57 0.77 -10.05 12.47
C ALA A 57 2.16 -9.54 12.88
N ARG A 58 3.17 -10.42 12.88
CA ARG A 58 4.47 -10.17 13.51
C ARG A 58 5.61 -9.83 12.55
N GLN A 59 5.54 -10.33 11.32
CA GLN A 59 6.48 -9.98 10.26
C GLN A 59 5.83 -8.93 9.36
N ASN A 60 5.93 -7.70 9.79
CA ASN A 60 5.37 -6.62 9.03
C ASN A 60 6.26 -6.28 7.84
N PHE A 61 5.78 -6.63 6.68
CA PHE A 61 6.39 -6.26 5.40
C PHE A 61 6.11 -4.80 5.03
N ASN A 62 5.82 -3.95 6.02
CA ASN A 62 5.54 -2.52 5.86
C ASN A 62 4.46 -2.21 4.82
N ASN A 63 3.41 -3.05 4.75
CA ASN A 63 2.49 -2.98 3.63
C ASN A 63 1.10 -3.53 3.97
N GLN A 64 0.30 -3.74 2.92
CA GLN A 64 -1.05 -4.25 3.02
C GLN A 64 -1.02 -5.77 3.11
N THR A 65 -1.76 -6.29 4.06
CA THR A 65 -1.92 -7.73 4.29
C THR A 65 -3.38 -8.14 4.29
N THR A 66 -3.66 -9.32 3.76
CA THR A 66 -4.99 -9.93 3.74
C THR A 66 -4.84 -11.42 3.99
N PRO A 67 -5.66 -12.04 4.86
CA PRO A 67 -5.55 -13.45 5.19
C PRO A 67 -6.12 -14.36 4.08
N LEU A 68 -5.61 -14.19 2.85
CA LEU A 68 -6.09 -14.79 1.62
C LEU A 68 -4.93 -15.40 0.83
N LEU A 69 -5.11 -16.65 0.38
CA LEU A 69 -4.29 -17.27 -0.66
C LEU A 69 -5.18 -17.74 -1.81
N LEU A 70 -4.72 -17.56 -3.04
CA LEU A 70 -5.44 -17.79 -4.30
C LEU A 70 -4.66 -18.77 -5.18
N SER A 71 -5.36 -19.69 -5.81
CA SER A 71 -4.80 -20.73 -6.69
C SER A 71 -5.22 -20.58 -8.15
N ASP A 72 -4.29 -20.88 -9.07
CA ASP A 72 -4.56 -21.01 -10.51
C ASP A 72 -5.51 -22.17 -10.84
N LYS A 73 -5.80 -23.06 -9.87
CA LYS A 73 -6.77 -24.16 -10.02
C LYS A 73 -8.16 -23.80 -9.49
N GLY A 74 -8.42 -22.48 -9.27
CA GLY A 74 -9.73 -21.99 -8.86
C GLY A 74 -10.05 -22.22 -7.38
N ARG A 75 -9.04 -22.47 -6.54
CA ARG A 75 -9.20 -22.57 -5.09
C ARG A 75 -8.75 -21.27 -4.41
N TYR A 76 -9.34 -21.00 -3.25
CA TYR A 76 -8.79 -20.01 -2.32
C TYR A 76 -8.79 -20.51 -0.89
N ILE A 77 -7.85 -20.05 -0.09
CA ILE A 77 -7.81 -20.22 1.35
C ILE A 77 -8.08 -18.85 1.99
N TRP A 78 -8.99 -18.85 2.96
CA TRP A 78 -9.30 -17.69 3.78
C TRP A 78 -9.19 -18.03 5.26
N CYS A 79 -8.63 -17.11 6.04
CA CYS A 79 -8.64 -17.16 7.50
C CYS A 79 -9.38 -15.95 8.08
N ASP A 80 -10.19 -16.16 9.12
CA ASP A 80 -10.93 -15.07 9.77
C ASP A 80 -10.05 -14.17 10.64
N ALA A 81 -8.84 -14.65 10.98
CA ALA A 81 -7.84 -13.94 11.77
C ALA A 81 -6.51 -13.83 11.01
N SER A 82 -5.54 -13.11 11.58
CA SER A 82 -4.15 -13.20 11.17
C SER A 82 -3.61 -14.62 11.40
N PHE A 83 -2.56 -15.02 10.70
CA PHE A 83 -1.99 -16.35 10.80
C PHE A 83 -0.49 -16.38 10.50
N SER A 84 0.18 -17.38 11.04
CA SER A 84 1.47 -17.82 10.55
C SER A 84 1.27 -18.88 9.47
N ALA A 85 2.07 -18.82 8.40
CA ALA A 85 2.06 -19.83 7.35
C ALA A 85 3.44 -20.40 7.08
N THR A 86 3.47 -21.71 6.77
CA THR A 86 4.65 -22.41 6.24
C THR A 86 4.28 -23.12 4.96
N ILE A 87 5.01 -22.81 3.89
CA ILE A 87 4.88 -23.45 2.58
C ILE A 87 6.12 -24.31 2.39
N SER A 88 5.96 -25.62 2.36
CA SER A 88 7.06 -26.57 2.17
C SER A 88 6.57 -27.94 1.71
N GLY A 89 7.37 -28.65 0.93
CA GLY A 89 7.10 -30.03 0.52
C GLY A 89 5.76 -30.21 -0.22
N GLY A 90 5.26 -29.18 -0.90
CA GLY A 90 3.96 -29.19 -1.59
C GLY A 90 2.76 -29.05 -0.67
N GLU A 91 2.96 -28.58 0.56
CA GLU A 91 1.88 -28.29 1.53
C GLU A 91 1.91 -26.81 1.93
N ILE A 92 0.72 -26.27 2.21
CA ILE A 92 0.51 -24.97 2.86
C ILE A 92 -0.03 -25.26 4.24
N ARG A 93 0.72 -24.91 5.28
CA ARG A 93 0.34 -25.05 6.69
C ARG A 93 -0.03 -23.67 7.21
N ILE A 94 -1.20 -23.55 7.81
CA ILE A 94 -1.72 -22.29 8.36
C ILE A 94 -2.03 -22.51 9.84
N ALA A 95 -1.39 -21.71 10.69
CA ALA A 95 -1.65 -21.63 12.11
C ALA A 95 -2.35 -20.30 12.42
N PRO A 96 -3.68 -20.26 12.59
CA PRO A 96 -4.42 -19.06 12.90
C PRO A 96 -4.01 -18.50 14.27
N HIS A 97 -3.91 -17.18 14.37
CA HIS A 97 -3.88 -16.50 15.64
C HIS A 97 -5.29 -16.40 16.22
N HIS A 98 -5.42 -16.26 17.53
CA HIS A 98 -6.68 -15.91 18.24
C HIS A 98 -7.88 -16.83 17.93
N GLY A 99 -7.65 -18.11 17.61
CA GLY A 99 -8.71 -19.07 17.37
C GLY A 99 -9.48 -18.88 16.06
N GLY A 100 -8.89 -18.17 15.09
CA GLY A 100 -9.48 -17.96 13.76
C GLY A 100 -9.80 -19.25 13.01
N SER A 101 -10.88 -19.27 12.23
CA SER A 101 -11.22 -20.39 11.35
C SER A 101 -10.53 -20.26 10.00
N VAL A 102 -10.08 -21.40 9.45
CA VAL A 102 -9.47 -21.46 8.11
C VAL A 102 -10.36 -22.29 7.19
N THR A 103 -10.64 -21.77 6.02
CA THR A 103 -11.43 -22.46 4.98
C THR A 103 -10.65 -22.54 3.68
N CYS A 104 -10.79 -23.66 2.96
CA CYS A 104 -10.33 -23.79 1.57
C CYS A 104 -11.54 -24.08 0.69
N VAL A 105 -11.79 -23.20 -0.27
CA VAL A 105 -12.97 -23.24 -1.14
C VAL A 105 -12.55 -23.50 -2.58
N GLN A 106 -13.19 -24.48 -3.24
CA GLN A 106 -13.13 -24.63 -4.70
C GLN A 106 -14.18 -23.72 -5.31
N ALA A 107 -13.77 -22.61 -5.92
CA ALA A 107 -14.67 -21.57 -6.41
C ALA A 107 -14.78 -21.50 -7.94
N GLY A 108 -13.96 -22.24 -8.65
CA GLY A 108 -13.91 -22.27 -10.11
C GLY A 108 -12.75 -23.13 -10.61
N ALA A 109 -12.19 -22.80 -11.76
CA ALA A 109 -11.09 -23.53 -12.39
C ALA A 109 -9.86 -22.63 -12.68
N THR A 110 -9.95 -21.34 -12.37
CA THR A 110 -8.94 -20.32 -12.72
C THR A 110 -8.64 -19.39 -11.54
N LEU A 111 -7.48 -18.75 -11.58
CA LEU A 111 -7.08 -17.72 -10.61
C LEU A 111 -8.11 -16.59 -10.50
N ARG A 112 -8.65 -16.14 -11.63
CA ARG A 112 -9.67 -15.08 -11.67
C ARG A 112 -10.95 -15.48 -10.96
N GLU A 113 -11.44 -16.69 -11.19
CA GLU A 113 -12.66 -17.21 -10.53
C GLU A 113 -12.46 -17.36 -9.02
N ALA A 114 -11.29 -17.86 -8.59
CA ALA A 114 -10.92 -17.91 -7.17
C ALA A 114 -10.93 -16.52 -6.53
N PHE A 115 -10.31 -15.56 -7.17
CA PHE A 115 -10.23 -14.18 -6.67
C PHE A 115 -11.62 -13.54 -6.56
N LEU A 116 -12.42 -13.58 -7.63
CA LEU A 116 -13.74 -12.94 -7.64
C LEU A 116 -14.70 -13.58 -6.61
N ALA A 117 -14.60 -14.89 -6.41
CA ALA A 117 -15.37 -15.58 -5.38
C ALA A 117 -14.92 -15.17 -3.98
N ALA A 118 -13.62 -15.10 -3.71
CA ALA A 118 -13.07 -14.65 -2.43
C ALA A 118 -13.43 -13.18 -2.15
N SER A 119 -13.30 -12.30 -3.15
CA SER A 119 -13.69 -10.90 -3.06
C SER A 119 -15.15 -10.75 -2.69
N LYS A 120 -16.06 -11.44 -3.41
CA LYS A 120 -17.49 -11.40 -3.14
C LYS A 120 -17.83 -11.88 -1.72
N ALA A 121 -17.11 -12.89 -1.21
CA ALA A 121 -17.38 -13.49 0.09
C ALA A 121 -16.84 -12.68 1.27
N HIS A 122 -15.65 -12.06 1.14
CA HIS A 122 -14.89 -11.56 2.27
C HIS A 122 -14.56 -10.07 2.21
N PHE A 123 -14.46 -9.48 1.01
CA PHE A 123 -14.16 -8.06 0.79
C PHE A 123 -14.84 -7.56 -0.49
N PRO A 124 -16.19 -7.56 -0.51
CA PRO A 124 -16.93 -7.13 -1.69
C PRO A 124 -16.61 -5.68 -2.05
N PRO A 125 -16.56 -5.35 -3.35
CA PRO A 125 -16.29 -3.98 -3.78
C PRO A 125 -17.36 -3.03 -3.23
N SER A 126 -16.92 -1.88 -2.72
CA SER A 126 -17.78 -0.90 -2.03
C SER A 126 -18.67 -0.08 -2.97
N GLY A 127 -18.51 -0.20 -4.28
CA GLY A 127 -19.18 0.65 -5.28
C GLY A 127 -18.61 2.06 -5.38
N LYS A 128 -17.56 2.39 -4.63
CA LYS A 128 -16.93 3.71 -4.57
C LYS A 128 -15.53 3.69 -5.15
N ILE A 129 -15.09 4.82 -5.70
CA ILE A 129 -13.72 5.08 -6.09
C ILE A 129 -13.16 6.25 -5.27
N PRO A 130 -11.84 6.34 -5.07
CA PRO A 130 -11.23 7.57 -4.55
C PRO A 130 -11.43 8.72 -5.54
N PRO A 131 -11.16 9.99 -5.15
CA PRO A 131 -11.21 11.12 -6.07
C PRO A 131 -10.43 10.85 -7.35
N GLU A 132 -11.04 11.14 -8.50
CA GLU A 132 -10.47 10.82 -9.81
C GLU A 132 -9.07 11.41 -10.02
N MET A 133 -8.71 12.48 -9.29
CA MET A 133 -7.40 13.11 -9.36
C MET A 133 -6.25 12.14 -8.98
N PHE A 134 -6.48 11.17 -8.11
CA PHE A 134 -5.50 10.12 -7.82
C PHE A 134 -5.14 9.25 -9.03
N LEU A 135 -6.11 9.10 -9.96
CA LEU A 135 -6.01 8.21 -11.12
C LEU A 135 -5.61 8.94 -12.40
N ASN A 136 -5.88 10.25 -12.49
CA ASN A 136 -5.73 11.02 -13.72
C ASN A 136 -4.71 12.16 -13.64
N LYS A 137 -4.01 12.29 -12.51
CA LYS A 137 -2.93 13.25 -12.30
C LYS A 137 -1.78 12.62 -11.53
N PRO A 138 -0.54 13.05 -11.73
CA PRO A 138 0.56 12.67 -10.87
C PRO A 138 0.35 13.13 -9.42
N GLN A 139 0.90 12.40 -8.49
CA GLN A 139 1.04 12.78 -7.09
C GLN A 139 2.47 13.25 -6.83
N TYR A 140 2.62 14.12 -5.84
CA TYR A 140 3.90 14.68 -5.42
C TYR A 140 3.98 14.64 -3.91
N ASN A 141 5.06 14.06 -3.39
CA ASN A 141 5.26 13.92 -1.95
C ASN A 141 6.58 14.62 -1.58
N THR A 142 6.58 15.44 -0.56
CA THR A 142 7.78 16.19 -0.15
C THR A 142 8.80 15.35 0.63
N TRP A 143 8.51 14.06 0.91
CA TRP A 143 9.38 13.20 1.74
C TRP A 143 10.83 13.16 1.28
N ILE A 144 11.11 12.71 0.07
CA ILE A 144 12.50 12.54 -0.40
C ILE A 144 13.19 13.87 -0.70
N GLU A 145 12.42 14.87 -1.11
CA GLU A 145 13.03 16.18 -1.40
C GLU A 145 13.39 16.96 -0.15
N LEU A 146 12.53 16.96 0.88
CA LEU A 146 12.70 17.77 2.09
C LEU A 146 13.03 16.95 3.34
N VAL A 147 12.71 15.66 3.35
CA VAL A 147 12.89 14.74 4.48
C VAL A 147 12.25 15.34 5.75
N TYR A 148 13.01 15.54 6.83
CA TYR A 148 12.55 16.18 8.07
C TYR A 148 12.64 17.71 8.08
N ASP A 149 13.10 18.32 6.98
CA ASP A 149 13.25 19.77 6.86
C ASP A 149 12.03 20.45 6.20
N GLN A 150 10.84 19.87 6.43
CA GLN A 150 9.58 20.41 5.95
C GLN A 150 9.42 21.86 6.39
N ASN A 151 9.24 22.78 5.47
CA ASN A 151 9.00 24.19 5.71
C ASN A 151 8.25 24.84 4.54
N GLN A 152 7.54 25.92 4.83
CA GLN A 152 6.69 26.62 3.87
C GLN A 152 7.43 27.05 2.59
N ALA A 153 8.63 27.61 2.73
CA ALA A 153 9.37 28.16 1.59
C ALA A 153 9.79 27.05 0.61
N ASP A 154 10.29 25.91 1.12
CA ASP A 154 10.75 24.83 0.27
C ASP A 154 9.57 24.00 -0.29
N VAL A 155 8.45 23.87 0.44
CA VAL A 155 7.21 23.29 -0.10
C VAL A 155 6.71 24.10 -1.29
N LEU A 156 6.62 25.43 -1.17
CA LEU A 156 6.22 26.32 -2.28
C LEU A 156 7.22 26.26 -3.43
N LYS A 157 8.51 26.27 -3.14
CA LYS A 157 9.58 26.12 -4.16
C LYS A 157 9.44 24.80 -4.92
N TYR A 158 9.14 23.70 -4.23
CA TYR A 158 8.91 22.40 -4.88
C TYR A 158 7.67 22.46 -5.78
N ALA A 159 6.56 23.03 -5.30
CA ALA A 159 5.33 23.17 -6.08
C ALA A 159 5.50 24.05 -7.33
N HIS A 160 6.17 25.21 -7.20
CA HIS A 160 6.52 26.05 -8.36
C HIS A 160 7.43 25.29 -9.32
N GLY A 161 8.43 24.56 -8.81
CA GLY A 161 9.32 23.75 -9.65
C GLY A 161 8.59 22.70 -10.48
N ILE A 162 7.53 22.08 -9.95
CA ILE A 162 6.65 21.16 -10.72
C ILE A 162 6.04 21.91 -11.91
N VAL A 163 5.40 23.04 -11.67
CA VAL A 163 4.67 23.82 -12.69
C VAL A 163 5.64 24.42 -13.70
N ASP A 164 6.76 25.02 -13.25
CA ASP A 164 7.76 25.69 -14.09
C ASP A 164 8.46 24.71 -15.05
N ASN A 165 8.61 23.45 -14.65
CA ASN A 165 9.14 22.39 -15.51
C ASN A 165 8.05 21.69 -16.35
N GLY A 166 6.80 22.18 -16.32
CA GLY A 166 5.69 21.74 -17.16
C GLY A 166 5.09 20.39 -16.75
N PHE A 167 5.35 19.90 -15.55
CA PHE A 167 4.68 18.73 -15.00
C PHE A 167 3.23 19.10 -14.62
N PRO A 168 2.25 18.19 -14.85
CA PRO A 168 0.87 18.45 -14.50
C PRO A 168 0.70 18.59 -12.97
N PRO A 169 0.06 19.65 -12.46
CA PRO A 169 -0.31 19.70 -11.04
C PRO A 169 -1.34 18.60 -10.70
N GLY A 170 -1.30 18.11 -9.49
CA GLY A 170 -2.17 17.04 -9.01
C GLY A 170 -2.32 17.06 -7.50
N ILE A 171 -1.92 16.00 -6.80
CA ILE A 171 -1.98 15.94 -5.35
C ILE A 171 -0.57 16.21 -4.80
N LEU A 172 -0.45 17.18 -3.88
CA LEU A 172 0.79 17.46 -3.18
C LEU A 172 0.64 17.07 -1.70
N MET A 173 1.52 16.18 -1.24
CA MET A 173 1.57 15.69 0.13
C MET A 173 2.72 16.33 0.86
N ILE A 174 2.42 17.10 1.91
CA ILE A 174 3.43 17.62 2.86
C ILE A 174 3.69 16.52 3.87
N ASP A 175 4.89 15.97 3.83
CA ASP A 175 5.25 14.76 4.57
C ASP A 175 5.63 15.02 6.03
N ASP A 176 6.20 14.03 6.72
CA ASP A 176 6.49 14.02 8.15
C ASP A 176 7.25 15.28 8.63
N ASN A 177 6.96 15.68 9.86
CA ASN A 177 7.60 16.80 10.56
C ASN A 177 7.11 18.22 10.18
N TRP A 178 5.90 18.34 9.63
CA TRP A 178 5.22 19.64 9.44
C TRP A 178 4.65 20.17 10.76
N GLN A 179 4.20 19.27 11.68
CA GLN A 179 3.57 19.59 12.95
C GLN A 179 4.61 19.87 14.06
N LYS A 180 4.17 20.50 15.13
CA LYS A 180 5.03 20.82 16.28
C LYS A 180 5.70 19.59 16.89
N TYR A 181 4.92 18.52 17.05
CA TYR A 181 5.34 17.19 17.53
C TYR A 181 4.24 16.18 17.22
N TYR A 182 4.50 14.88 17.33
CA TYR A 182 3.51 13.85 17.06
C TYR A 182 2.32 13.94 18.02
N GLY A 183 1.12 13.93 17.46
CA GLY A 183 -0.15 14.19 18.16
C GLY A 183 -0.62 15.65 18.13
N SER A 184 0.22 16.59 17.74
CA SER A 184 -0.18 17.98 17.51
C SER A 184 -0.85 18.14 16.14
N THR A 185 -1.91 18.96 16.09
CA THR A 185 -2.61 19.37 14.86
C THR A 185 -2.26 20.80 14.44
N GLU A 186 -1.16 21.33 14.93
CA GLU A 186 -0.69 22.67 14.59
C GLU A 186 0.59 22.59 13.79
N PHE A 187 0.67 23.38 12.71
CA PHE A 187 1.92 23.60 12.01
C PHE A 187 2.99 24.22 12.92
N ARG A 188 4.23 23.87 12.69
CA ARG A 188 5.38 24.50 13.37
C ARG A 188 5.50 25.96 12.92
N PRO A 189 5.28 26.96 13.82
CA PRO A 189 5.25 28.35 13.42
C PRO A 189 6.61 28.90 12.97
N ASP A 190 7.70 28.27 13.44
CA ASP A 190 9.08 28.57 13.03
C ASP A 190 9.40 28.15 11.59
N ARG A 191 8.67 27.18 11.05
CA ARG A 191 8.85 26.64 9.70
C ARG A 191 7.71 26.99 8.75
N PHE A 192 6.51 27.18 9.27
CA PHE A 192 5.30 27.50 8.51
C PHE A 192 4.66 28.77 9.10
N PRO A 193 5.16 29.97 8.73
CA PRO A 193 4.65 31.22 9.27
C PRO A 193 3.22 31.56 8.81
N ASP A 194 2.79 31.12 7.64
CA ASP A 194 1.43 31.31 7.11
C ASP A 194 0.95 30.03 6.38
N PRO A 195 0.61 28.96 7.11
CA PRO A 195 0.21 27.70 6.47
C PRO A 195 -1.07 27.82 5.66
N LYS A 196 -2.02 28.70 6.04
CA LYS A 196 -3.24 28.92 5.28
C LYS A 196 -2.98 29.63 3.95
N GLY A 197 -2.11 30.64 3.96
CA GLY A 197 -1.66 31.32 2.75
C GLY A 197 -0.91 30.36 1.82
N MET A 198 -0.05 29.49 2.36
CA MET A 198 0.62 28.44 1.58
C MET A 198 -0.38 27.50 0.91
N VAL A 199 -1.37 26.98 1.64
CA VAL A 199 -2.39 26.09 1.07
C VAL A 199 -3.20 26.79 -0.03
N ASN A 200 -3.58 28.04 0.17
CA ASN A 200 -4.27 28.83 -0.84
C ASN A 200 -3.43 29.02 -2.12
N GLU A 201 -2.12 29.24 -1.99
CA GLU A 201 -1.21 29.35 -3.12
C GLU A 201 -1.08 28.01 -3.86
N LEU A 202 -0.94 26.89 -3.13
CA LEU A 202 -0.91 25.54 -3.72
C LEU A 202 -2.20 25.23 -4.47
N HIS A 203 -3.36 25.60 -3.94
CA HIS A 203 -4.65 25.47 -4.64
C HIS A 203 -4.71 26.33 -5.90
N ALA A 204 -4.18 27.56 -5.85
CA ALA A 204 -4.12 28.45 -7.02
C ALA A 204 -3.21 27.88 -8.13
N LEU A 205 -2.18 27.12 -7.78
CA LEU A 205 -1.32 26.39 -8.72
C LEU A 205 -2.00 25.10 -9.28
N GLY A 206 -3.16 24.71 -8.75
CA GLY A 206 -3.92 23.54 -9.21
C GLY A 206 -3.71 22.27 -8.40
N PHE A 207 -3.02 22.33 -7.27
CA PHE A 207 -2.83 21.16 -6.40
C PHE A 207 -4.00 20.95 -5.45
N LYS A 208 -4.25 19.68 -5.09
CA LYS A 208 -4.89 19.27 -3.84
C LYS A 208 -3.83 19.00 -2.79
N VAL A 209 -4.07 19.42 -1.54
CA VAL A 209 -3.05 19.38 -0.49
C VAL A 209 -3.40 18.34 0.56
N MET A 210 -2.49 17.39 0.80
CA MET A 210 -2.60 16.38 1.84
C MET A 210 -1.49 16.57 2.88
N LEU A 211 -1.77 16.22 4.13
CA LEU A 211 -0.79 16.20 5.21
C LEU A 211 -0.49 14.77 5.65
N TRP A 212 0.76 14.49 5.90
CA TRP A 212 1.19 13.28 6.58
C TRP A 212 0.69 13.28 8.03
N ILE A 213 0.14 12.16 8.49
CA ILE A 213 -0.29 11.94 9.85
C ILE A 213 0.01 10.52 10.31
N CYS A 214 0.14 10.32 11.62
CA CYS A 214 0.30 9.02 12.26
C CYS A 214 -0.61 8.91 13.49
N PRO A 215 -0.88 7.70 14.00
CA PRO A 215 -1.67 7.51 15.21
C PRO A 215 -0.87 7.73 16.50
N PHE A 216 0.40 8.10 16.39
CA PHE A 216 1.32 8.24 17.53
C PHE A 216 1.30 9.63 18.16
N VAL A 217 1.62 9.67 19.46
CA VAL A 217 1.60 10.88 20.30
C VAL A 217 2.88 10.93 21.13
N SER A 218 3.62 12.04 21.03
CA SER A 218 4.85 12.26 21.80
C SER A 218 4.56 12.23 23.30
N PRO A 219 5.25 11.40 24.11
CA PRO A 219 4.88 11.13 25.50
C PRO A 219 5.15 12.28 26.47
N ASP A 220 5.91 13.28 26.06
CA ASP A 220 6.19 14.51 26.81
C ASP A 220 5.28 15.69 26.42
N SER A 221 4.36 15.50 25.44
CA SER A 221 3.47 16.53 24.91
C SER A 221 2.30 16.88 25.84
N GLN A 222 1.64 18.00 25.58
CA GLN A 222 0.40 18.38 26.27
C GLN A 222 -0.75 17.46 25.83
N GLU A 223 -0.78 17.07 24.56
CA GLU A 223 -1.76 16.15 23.99
C GLU A 223 -1.70 14.81 24.70
N TYR A 224 -0.52 14.24 24.93
CA TYR A 224 -0.37 13.01 25.71
C TYR A 224 -1.04 13.12 27.09
N ARG A 225 -0.78 14.21 27.82
CA ARG A 225 -1.36 14.41 29.15
C ARG A 225 -2.88 14.52 29.11
N MET A 226 -3.40 15.19 28.09
CA MET A 226 -4.83 15.35 27.89
C MET A 226 -5.48 14.02 27.49
N LEU A 227 -4.93 13.32 26.50
CA LEU A 227 -5.44 12.05 25.98
C LEU A 227 -5.37 10.94 27.05
N ARG A 228 -4.28 10.90 27.83
CA ARG A 228 -4.17 10.01 28.99
C ARG A 228 -5.31 10.22 30.00
N ARG A 229 -5.62 11.47 30.35
CA ARG A 229 -6.72 11.78 31.29
C ARG A 229 -8.10 11.40 30.76
N LYS A 230 -8.26 11.42 29.44
CA LYS A 230 -9.49 11.01 28.74
C LYS A 230 -9.59 9.50 28.55
N GLY A 231 -8.50 8.73 28.70
CA GLY A 231 -8.46 7.30 28.40
C GLY A 231 -8.50 7.00 26.90
N TYR A 232 -7.86 7.86 26.08
CA TYR A 232 -7.89 7.76 24.62
C TYR A 232 -6.64 7.09 24.00
N LEU A 233 -5.75 6.58 24.85
CA LEU A 233 -4.50 5.94 24.45
C LEU A 233 -4.53 4.45 24.73
N VAL A 234 -3.91 3.66 23.87
CA VAL A 234 -3.68 2.23 24.09
C VAL A 234 -2.95 2.03 25.41
N MET A 235 -3.41 1.09 26.22
CA MET A 235 -2.87 0.84 27.56
C MET A 235 -1.78 -0.23 27.53
N ASP A 236 -0.84 -0.13 28.48
CA ASP A 236 0.17 -1.14 28.78
C ASP A 236 -0.53 -2.39 29.38
N THR A 237 -0.22 -3.57 28.91
CA THR A 237 -0.82 -4.83 29.38
C THR A 237 -0.53 -5.09 30.87
N HIS A 238 0.64 -4.71 31.34
CA HIS A 238 1.13 -5.04 32.70
C HIS A 238 1.00 -3.89 33.70
N ARG A 239 0.65 -2.69 33.25
CA ARG A 239 0.63 -1.47 34.08
C ARG A 239 -0.60 -0.60 33.77
N ASP A 240 -1.09 0.08 34.79
CA ASP A 240 -2.22 1.02 34.63
C ASP A 240 -1.74 2.38 34.09
N ARG A 241 -1.21 2.37 32.88
CA ARG A 241 -0.74 3.56 32.17
C ARG A 241 -0.78 3.31 30.64
N PRO A 242 -0.76 4.37 29.81
CA PRO A 242 -0.60 4.20 28.38
C PRO A 242 0.68 3.43 28.01
N ALA A 243 0.58 2.54 27.04
CA ALA A 243 1.72 1.86 26.44
C ALA A 243 2.61 2.88 25.73
N ILE A 244 3.91 2.66 25.80
CA ILE A 244 4.90 3.42 25.02
C ILE A 244 5.50 2.45 24.02
N LEU A 245 5.21 2.72 22.77
CA LEU A 245 5.51 1.85 21.64
C LEU A 245 6.75 2.34 20.89
N ASP A 246 7.55 1.42 20.42
CA ASP A 246 8.72 1.70 19.58
C ASP A 246 8.32 1.78 18.11
N TRP A 247 8.83 2.78 17.39
CA TRP A 247 8.68 2.96 15.96
C TRP A 247 9.88 3.73 15.38
N TRP A 248 9.95 3.96 14.06
CA TRP A 248 11.14 4.55 13.42
C TRP A 248 11.49 5.97 13.90
N ASN A 249 10.54 6.71 14.50
CA ASN A 249 10.79 8.03 15.09
C ASN A 249 10.89 7.98 16.63
N GLY A 250 11.26 6.84 17.20
CA GLY A 250 11.51 6.64 18.63
C GLY A 250 10.29 6.10 19.39
N LEU A 251 10.10 6.55 20.62
CA LEU A 251 9.10 6.04 21.56
C LEU A 251 7.89 6.97 21.61
N SER A 252 6.69 6.43 21.43
CA SER A 252 5.44 7.21 21.46
C SER A 252 4.29 6.43 22.09
N ALA A 253 3.31 7.14 22.66
CA ALA A 253 1.99 6.58 22.92
C ALA A 253 1.19 6.53 21.60
N CYS A 254 0.08 5.78 21.59
CA CYS A 254 -0.76 5.63 20.42
C CYS A 254 -2.23 5.85 20.77
N TYR A 255 -3.00 6.45 19.85
CA TYR A 255 -4.46 6.50 19.98
C TYR A 255 -5.03 5.09 19.99
N ASP A 256 -5.97 4.85 20.90
CA ASP A 256 -6.75 3.62 20.92
C ASP A 256 -8.02 3.79 20.09
N LEU A 257 -7.96 3.34 18.85
CA LEU A 257 -9.08 3.48 17.91
C LEU A 257 -10.22 2.47 18.18
N SER A 258 -10.03 1.50 19.09
CA SER A 258 -11.11 0.65 19.61
C SER A 258 -12.03 1.40 20.59
N ASN A 259 -11.56 2.53 21.13
CA ASN A 259 -12.37 3.44 21.94
C ASN A 259 -13.15 4.40 21.01
N PRO A 260 -14.49 4.33 20.97
CA PRO A 260 -15.31 5.19 20.11
C PRO A 260 -15.11 6.69 20.34
N ASP A 261 -14.87 7.09 21.60
CA ASP A 261 -14.64 8.48 21.95
C ASP A 261 -13.26 8.96 21.46
N ALA A 262 -12.24 8.11 21.53
CA ALA A 262 -10.92 8.42 20.98
C ALA A 262 -10.96 8.49 19.45
N TYR A 263 -11.65 7.57 18.79
CA TYR A 263 -11.88 7.59 17.36
C TYR A 263 -12.58 8.88 16.92
N ALA A 264 -13.70 9.23 17.55
CA ALA A 264 -14.45 10.45 17.25
C ALA A 264 -13.62 11.72 17.52
N TYR A 265 -12.85 11.73 18.60
CA TYR A 265 -11.95 12.84 18.92
C TYR A 265 -10.88 13.02 17.84
N PHE A 266 -10.19 11.94 17.44
CA PHE A 266 -9.14 12.02 16.44
C PHE A 266 -9.71 12.43 15.07
N LYS A 267 -10.83 11.85 14.64
CA LYS A 267 -11.56 12.31 13.44
C LYS A 267 -11.87 13.80 13.49
N GLY A 268 -12.36 14.28 14.65
CA GLY A 268 -12.67 15.70 14.86
C GLY A 268 -11.44 16.60 14.72
N THR A 269 -10.27 16.17 15.20
CA THR A 269 -9.03 16.95 15.05
C THR A 269 -8.58 17.05 13.59
N LEU A 270 -8.74 15.98 12.82
CA LEU A 270 -8.43 15.98 11.39
C LEU A 270 -9.41 16.85 10.58
N THR A 271 -10.70 16.79 10.92
CA THR A 271 -11.71 17.67 10.31
C THR A 271 -11.40 19.14 10.61
N ALA A 272 -10.99 19.46 11.83
CA ALA A 272 -10.60 20.83 12.18
C ALA A 272 -9.37 21.32 11.39
N LEU A 273 -8.39 20.44 11.08
CA LEU A 273 -7.29 20.77 10.18
C LEU A 273 -7.78 21.18 8.79
N GLN A 274 -8.72 20.41 8.22
CA GLN A 274 -9.32 20.72 6.93
C GLN A 274 -10.03 22.08 6.94
N GLU A 275 -10.87 22.31 7.94
CA GLU A 275 -11.65 23.55 8.06
C GLU A 275 -10.75 24.78 8.30
N HIS A 276 -9.70 24.63 9.13
CA HIS A 276 -8.86 25.75 9.51
C HIS A 276 -7.87 26.15 8.41
N TYR A 277 -7.20 25.18 7.81
CA TYR A 277 -6.13 25.43 6.83
C TYR A 277 -6.53 25.21 5.38
N GLY A 278 -7.66 24.57 5.10
CA GLY A 278 -8.10 24.23 3.76
C GLY A 278 -7.46 22.94 3.19
N ILE A 279 -6.96 22.06 4.08
CA ILE A 279 -6.36 20.78 3.68
C ILE A 279 -7.41 19.87 3.05
N ASP A 280 -7.08 19.21 1.93
CA ASP A 280 -8.01 18.33 1.21
C ASP A 280 -8.06 16.91 1.81
N GLY A 281 -6.96 16.42 2.40
CA GLY A 281 -6.90 15.08 2.98
C GLY A 281 -5.59 14.73 3.65
N PHE A 282 -5.34 13.42 3.83
CA PHE A 282 -4.25 12.95 4.68
C PHE A 282 -3.55 11.71 4.11
N LYS A 283 -2.23 11.67 4.26
CA LYS A 283 -1.42 10.47 4.16
C LYS A 283 -1.37 9.82 5.54
N PHE A 284 -2.07 8.71 5.72
CA PHE A 284 -2.15 7.91 6.94
C PHE A 284 -0.96 6.96 6.98
N ASP A 285 0.08 7.33 7.70
CA ASP A 285 1.30 6.56 7.81
C ASP A 285 1.41 5.86 9.17
N ALA A 286 2.34 4.93 9.31
CA ALA A 286 2.45 4.05 10.46
C ALA A 286 1.15 3.22 10.69
N GLY A 287 0.91 2.80 11.93
CA GLY A 287 -0.26 1.99 12.24
C GLY A 287 -0.10 0.51 11.90
N ASP A 288 1.13 0.06 11.70
CA ASP A 288 1.49 -1.32 11.39
C ASP A 288 1.18 -2.26 12.56
N PRO A 289 0.70 -3.51 12.33
CA PRO A 289 0.23 -4.42 13.39
C PRO A 289 1.29 -4.73 14.45
N GLU A 290 2.55 -4.86 14.05
CA GLU A 290 3.66 -5.18 14.96
C GLU A 290 3.88 -4.13 16.07
N ARG A 291 3.26 -2.93 15.94
CA ARG A 291 3.33 -1.90 16.97
C ARG A 291 2.31 -2.11 18.09
N TYR A 292 1.35 -2.98 17.91
CA TYR A 292 0.24 -3.22 18.83
C TYR A 292 0.28 -4.63 19.43
N LEU A 293 1.46 -5.21 19.62
CA LEU A 293 1.60 -6.58 20.14
C LEU A 293 0.87 -6.76 21.47
N GLU A 294 0.12 -7.82 21.61
CA GLU A 294 -0.75 -8.10 22.76
C GLU A 294 0.01 -8.29 24.06
N GLU A 295 1.24 -8.80 23.98
CA GLU A 295 2.12 -8.89 25.14
C GLU A 295 2.42 -7.52 25.75
N ASP A 296 2.36 -6.44 24.97
CA ASP A 296 2.69 -5.07 25.38
C ASP A 296 1.47 -4.15 25.48
N THR A 297 0.38 -4.45 24.77
CA THR A 297 -0.76 -3.56 24.60
C THR A 297 -2.09 -4.18 25.02
N ARG A 298 -2.95 -3.35 25.61
CA ARG A 298 -4.31 -3.68 25.97
C ARG A 298 -5.25 -2.62 25.39
N PRO A 299 -6.08 -2.98 24.38
CA PRO A 299 -7.06 -2.07 23.81
C PRO A 299 -8.23 -1.80 24.77
N PHE A 300 -8.94 -0.70 24.56
CA PHE A 300 -10.07 -0.25 25.37
C PHE A 300 -11.21 -1.28 25.39
N ASP A 301 -11.54 -1.87 24.27
CA ASP A 301 -12.64 -2.84 24.14
C ASP A 301 -12.28 -4.23 24.68
N GLY A 302 -11.02 -4.46 25.03
CA GLY A 302 -10.52 -5.75 25.54
C GLY A 302 -10.68 -6.92 24.58
N LYS A 303 -10.89 -6.66 23.27
CA LYS A 303 -11.19 -7.67 22.25
C LYS A 303 -10.40 -7.46 20.95
N SER A 304 -10.02 -6.22 20.64
CA SER A 304 -9.25 -5.89 19.45
C SER A 304 -7.84 -6.43 19.55
N PHE A 305 -7.40 -7.05 18.46
CA PHE A 305 -6.03 -7.52 18.28
C PHE A 305 -5.17 -6.46 17.58
N ASP A 306 -3.88 -6.75 17.44
CA ASP A 306 -2.92 -5.91 16.74
C ASP A 306 -3.39 -5.52 15.31
N THR A 307 -3.83 -6.48 14.52
CA THR A 307 -4.37 -6.25 13.17
C THR A 307 -5.66 -5.43 13.15
N ASP A 308 -6.45 -5.48 14.23
CA ASP A 308 -7.69 -4.70 14.32
C ASP A 308 -7.42 -3.20 14.51
N GLN A 309 -6.37 -2.82 15.24
CA GLN A 309 -5.95 -1.41 15.33
C GLN A 309 -5.53 -0.88 13.95
N THR A 310 -4.77 -1.66 13.18
CA THR A 310 -4.42 -1.31 11.80
C THR A 310 -5.65 -1.15 10.90
N MET A 311 -6.63 -2.06 11.02
CA MET A 311 -7.89 -1.95 10.28
C MET A 311 -8.71 -0.72 10.70
N LEU A 312 -8.77 -0.40 12.00
CA LEU A 312 -9.46 0.79 12.49
C LEU A 312 -8.80 2.08 12.02
N TRP A 313 -7.47 2.09 11.91
CA TRP A 313 -6.71 3.18 11.29
C TRP A 313 -7.12 3.41 9.84
N ALA A 314 -7.21 2.32 9.06
CA ALA A 314 -7.68 2.40 7.68
C ALA A 314 -9.16 2.84 7.58
N LYS A 315 -10.03 2.34 8.46
CA LYS A 315 -11.44 2.77 8.52
C LYS A 315 -11.60 4.26 8.83
N LEU A 316 -10.75 4.79 9.70
CA LEU A 316 -10.74 6.24 9.98
C LEU A 316 -10.45 7.04 8.70
N GLY A 317 -9.54 6.58 7.87
CA GLY A 317 -9.19 7.25 6.63
C GLY A 317 -10.27 7.21 5.57
N LEU A 318 -11.14 6.20 5.56
CA LEU A 318 -12.32 6.18 4.67
C LEU A 318 -13.29 7.35 4.90
N GLU A 319 -13.21 8.00 6.07
CA GLU A 319 -13.98 9.20 6.37
C GLU A 319 -13.48 10.44 5.60
N PHE A 320 -12.27 10.35 5.01
CA PHE A 320 -11.62 11.41 4.25
C PHE A 320 -11.41 10.95 2.80
N PRO A 321 -12.08 11.55 1.81
CA PRO A 321 -11.97 11.10 0.42
C PRO A 321 -10.55 11.13 -0.14
N TYR A 322 -9.77 12.18 0.19
CA TYR A 322 -8.33 12.22 -0.11
C TYR A 322 -7.56 11.54 1.02
N ASN A 323 -7.23 10.26 0.81
CA ASN A 323 -6.48 9.44 1.76
C ASN A 323 -5.38 8.66 1.03
N GLU A 324 -4.27 8.38 1.71
CA GLU A 324 -3.24 7.45 1.27
C GLU A 324 -2.74 6.65 2.47
N PHE A 325 -2.58 5.34 2.32
CA PHE A 325 -2.16 4.43 3.37
C PHE A 325 -0.88 3.70 3.03
N ARG A 326 -0.04 3.52 4.04
CA ARG A 326 1.11 2.63 4.02
C ARG A 326 0.73 1.21 4.44
N ALA A 327 0.15 1.05 5.62
CA ALA A 327 -0.23 -0.23 6.19
C ALA A 327 -1.76 -0.40 6.22
N CYS A 328 -2.21 -1.61 5.94
CA CYS A 328 -3.62 -1.94 5.97
C CYS A 328 -3.81 -3.43 6.28
N TRP A 329 -4.77 -3.74 7.14
CA TRP A 329 -5.23 -5.09 7.37
C TRP A 329 -6.59 -5.31 6.72
N ARG A 330 -6.67 -6.28 5.79
CA ARG A 330 -7.86 -6.53 4.99
C ARG A 330 -8.21 -5.30 4.12
N MET A 331 -9.41 -4.75 4.20
CA MET A 331 -9.87 -3.54 3.51
C MET A 331 -9.81 -3.59 1.97
N GLY A 332 -9.64 -4.77 1.39
CA GLY A 332 -9.80 -4.95 -0.05
C GLY A 332 -11.22 -4.55 -0.50
N GLY A 333 -11.35 -3.98 -1.70
CA GLY A 333 -12.64 -3.53 -2.24
C GLY A 333 -13.11 -2.16 -1.77
N ASP A 334 -12.52 -1.59 -0.72
CA ASP A 334 -12.80 -0.23 -0.26
C ASP A 334 -12.09 0.84 -1.11
N ALA A 335 -12.60 2.09 -1.05
CA ALA A 335 -12.04 3.22 -1.76
C ALA A 335 -10.82 3.84 -1.03
N LEU A 336 -9.90 3.00 -0.59
CA LEU A 336 -8.64 3.38 0.01
C LEU A 336 -7.56 3.52 -1.05
N VAL A 337 -6.85 4.64 -1.05
CA VAL A 337 -5.61 4.79 -1.81
C VAL A 337 -4.47 4.16 -1.01
N GLN A 338 -3.74 3.27 -1.62
CA GLN A 338 -2.63 2.57 -0.98
C GLN A 338 -1.33 2.86 -1.73
N ARG A 339 -0.26 2.97 -0.97
CA ARG A 339 1.10 3.05 -1.50
C ARG A 339 1.88 1.84 -1.00
N LEU A 340 2.58 1.17 -1.91
CA LEU A 340 3.49 0.09 -1.53
C LEU A 340 4.63 0.62 -0.63
N GLY A 341 5.28 -0.28 0.10
CA GLY A 341 6.39 0.05 0.99
C GLY A 341 7.54 0.77 0.29
N ASP A 342 8.26 1.60 1.04
CA ASP A 342 9.38 2.40 0.55
C ASP A 342 10.43 1.53 -0.14
N LYS A 343 10.73 1.82 -1.38
CA LYS A 343 11.70 1.12 -2.20
C LYS A 343 13.04 1.84 -2.16
N SER A 344 14.13 1.08 -2.19
CA SER A 344 15.48 1.65 -2.33
C SER A 344 15.72 2.17 -3.76
N TYR A 345 16.68 3.09 -3.90
CA TYR A 345 17.18 3.51 -5.20
C TYR A 345 18.06 2.40 -5.81
N SER A 346 17.43 1.37 -6.37
CA SER A 346 18.12 0.21 -6.94
C SER A 346 17.29 -0.46 -8.04
N TRP A 347 17.96 -1.14 -8.97
CA TRP A 347 17.30 -1.94 -10.01
C TRP A 347 16.50 -3.11 -9.43
N GLN A 348 16.89 -3.65 -8.29
CA GLN A 348 16.11 -4.68 -7.60
C GLN A 348 14.76 -4.12 -7.15
N ALA A 349 14.74 -2.91 -6.65
CA ALA A 349 13.50 -2.22 -6.28
C ALA A 349 12.63 -1.90 -7.49
N VAL A 350 13.22 -1.43 -8.60
CA VAL A 350 12.50 -1.24 -9.87
C VAL A 350 11.88 -2.55 -10.37
N PHE A 351 12.61 -3.66 -10.23
CA PHE A 351 12.09 -4.99 -10.59
C PHE A 351 10.89 -5.39 -9.74
N SER A 352 10.86 -5.07 -8.45
CA SER A 352 9.76 -5.45 -7.55
C SER A 352 8.46 -4.68 -7.81
N LEU A 353 8.49 -3.51 -8.45
CA LEU A 353 7.29 -2.68 -8.66
C LEU A 353 6.14 -3.45 -9.33
N VAL A 354 6.41 -4.18 -10.40
CA VAL A 354 5.37 -4.90 -11.15
C VAL A 354 4.79 -6.09 -10.37
N PRO A 355 5.60 -7.04 -9.85
CA PRO A 355 5.06 -8.17 -9.11
C PRO A 355 4.35 -7.77 -7.81
N ASP A 356 4.81 -6.73 -7.09
CA ASP A 356 4.14 -6.25 -5.88
C ASP A 356 2.78 -5.58 -6.21
N MET A 357 2.69 -4.84 -7.31
CA MET A 357 1.41 -4.28 -7.80
C MET A 357 0.43 -5.36 -8.27
N ILE A 358 0.92 -6.44 -8.86
CA ILE A 358 0.11 -7.62 -9.19
C ILE A 358 -0.43 -8.25 -7.90
N ALA A 359 0.42 -8.41 -6.88
CA ALA A 359 0.03 -8.95 -5.58
C ALA A 359 -1.03 -8.06 -4.89
N ALA A 360 -0.85 -6.73 -4.91
CA ALA A 360 -1.83 -5.80 -4.38
C ALA A 360 -3.21 -5.97 -5.04
N GLY A 361 -3.26 -6.07 -6.37
CA GLY A 361 -4.50 -6.32 -7.10
C GLY A 361 -5.19 -7.62 -6.69
N MET A 362 -4.41 -8.71 -6.48
CA MET A 362 -4.93 -10.01 -6.03
C MET A 362 -5.36 -10.03 -4.55
N LEU A 363 -5.02 -9.02 -3.77
CA LEU A 363 -5.52 -8.84 -2.39
C LEU A 363 -6.72 -7.88 -2.31
N GLY A 364 -7.23 -7.43 -3.47
CA GLY A 364 -8.37 -6.52 -3.56
C GLY A 364 -8.02 -5.05 -3.45
N HIS A 365 -6.72 -4.70 -3.44
CA HIS A 365 -6.25 -3.32 -3.39
C HIS A 365 -6.18 -2.74 -4.80
N ILE A 366 -7.31 -2.21 -5.26
CA ILE A 366 -7.49 -1.74 -6.64
C ILE A 366 -6.79 -0.39 -6.87
N TYR A 367 -6.76 0.45 -5.85
CA TYR A 367 -6.31 1.85 -5.93
C TYR A 367 -4.94 1.99 -5.28
N THR A 368 -3.92 1.44 -5.93
CA THR A 368 -2.57 1.35 -5.37
C THR A 368 -1.56 2.15 -6.19
N CYS A 369 -0.69 2.87 -5.49
CA CYS A 369 0.51 3.50 -6.03
C CYS A 369 1.72 2.60 -5.77
N PRO A 370 2.61 2.37 -6.76
CA PRO A 370 3.72 1.43 -6.61
C PRO A 370 4.86 1.91 -5.70
N ASP A 371 4.86 3.09 -5.21
CA ASP A 371 5.79 3.83 -4.36
C ASP A 371 6.10 5.21 -4.98
N MET A 372 7.20 5.83 -4.58
CA MET A 372 7.75 7.08 -5.14
C MET A 372 8.73 6.76 -6.26
N ILE A 373 8.69 7.52 -7.35
CA ILE A 373 9.56 7.35 -8.51
C ILE A 373 11.03 7.48 -8.10
N GLY A 374 11.82 6.45 -8.40
CA GLY A 374 13.22 6.36 -8.01
C GLY A 374 13.44 5.76 -6.60
N GLY A 375 12.38 5.58 -5.83
CA GLY A 375 12.36 5.01 -4.48
C GLY A 375 12.06 6.02 -3.38
N GLY A 376 11.37 5.56 -2.34
CA GLY A 376 10.94 6.33 -1.16
C GLY A 376 11.79 6.11 0.09
N GLU A 377 12.84 5.27 0.02
CA GLU A 377 13.67 4.94 1.19
C GLU A 377 14.46 6.16 1.68
N PHE A 378 14.43 6.38 2.99
CA PHE A 378 15.13 7.47 3.66
C PHE A 378 16.61 7.55 3.27
N GLY A 379 17.04 8.71 2.83
CA GLY A 379 18.44 8.98 2.50
C GLY A 379 18.87 8.64 1.08
N SER A 380 18.03 7.99 0.27
CA SER A 380 18.36 7.59 -1.11
C SER A 380 18.87 8.72 -1.99
N PHE A 381 18.39 9.96 -1.78
CA PHE A 381 18.73 11.12 -2.60
C PHE A 381 19.37 12.28 -1.82
N ARG A 382 19.87 12.03 -0.59
CA ARG A 382 20.61 13.04 0.18
C ARG A 382 22.03 13.17 -0.34
N ASN A 383 22.46 14.42 -0.61
CA ASN A 383 23.81 14.73 -1.05
C ASN A 383 24.29 13.97 -2.31
N VAL A 384 23.36 13.70 -3.22
CA VAL A 384 23.68 12.99 -4.47
C VAL A 384 24.43 13.89 -5.44
N ASP A 385 25.48 13.34 -6.03
CA ASP A 385 26.17 13.90 -7.18
C ASP A 385 25.44 13.45 -8.45
N GLN A 386 24.74 14.35 -9.11
CA GLN A 386 23.98 14.07 -10.34
C GLN A 386 24.81 13.32 -11.39
N ALA A 387 26.09 13.64 -11.51
CA ALA A 387 26.99 13.01 -12.48
C ALA A 387 27.27 11.52 -12.18
N LYS A 388 27.01 11.08 -10.96
CA LYS A 388 27.21 9.67 -10.52
C LYS A 388 25.92 8.87 -10.41
N MET A 389 24.77 9.51 -10.67
CA MET A 389 23.48 8.83 -10.59
C MET A 389 23.21 8.00 -11.84
N ASP A 390 22.58 6.86 -11.63
CA ASP A 390 21.96 6.08 -12.70
C ASP A 390 20.60 6.70 -13.04
N GLN A 391 20.61 7.70 -13.93
CA GLN A 391 19.40 8.44 -14.32
C GLN A 391 18.42 7.55 -15.10
N ASP A 392 18.91 6.51 -15.81
CA ASP A 392 18.08 5.53 -16.49
C ASP A 392 17.14 4.81 -15.50
N LEU A 393 17.62 4.52 -14.29
CA LEU A 393 16.82 3.90 -13.25
C LEU A 393 15.60 4.77 -12.89
N ILE A 394 15.78 6.08 -12.72
CA ILE A 394 14.68 7.00 -12.43
C ILE A 394 13.70 7.07 -13.59
N VAL A 395 14.20 7.12 -14.82
CA VAL A 395 13.35 7.11 -16.03
C VAL A 395 12.55 5.81 -16.11
N ARG A 396 13.18 4.64 -15.94
CA ARG A 396 12.48 3.35 -15.98
C ARG A 396 11.46 3.20 -14.86
N SER A 397 11.78 3.66 -13.65
CA SER A 397 10.82 3.77 -12.55
C SER A 397 9.63 4.66 -12.93
N CYS A 398 9.87 5.86 -13.44
CA CYS A 398 8.83 6.79 -13.90
C CYS A 398 7.94 6.17 -14.99
N GLN A 399 8.51 5.43 -15.93
CA GLN A 399 7.80 4.72 -16.99
C GLN A 399 6.86 3.65 -16.46
N ILE A 400 7.31 2.88 -15.46
CA ILE A 400 6.46 1.87 -14.80
C ILE A 400 5.30 2.57 -14.09
N HIS A 401 5.57 3.60 -13.29
CA HIS A 401 4.54 4.36 -12.56
C HIS A 401 3.50 4.98 -13.49
N ALA A 402 3.90 5.51 -14.64
CA ALA A 402 2.98 6.14 -15.60
C ALA A 402 1.93 5.17 -16.17
N LEU A 403 2.21 3.86 -16.16
CA LEU A 403 1.34 2.79 -16.66
C LEU A 403 0.75 1.95 -15.51
N MET A 404 0.67 2.51 -14.32
CA MET A 404 0.01 1.97 -13.13
C MET A 404 -1.23 2.82 -12.79
N PRO A 405 -2.09 2.38 -11.86
CA PRO A 405 -3.27 3.15 -11.45
C PRO A 405 -2.93 4.55 -10.96
N MET A 406 -1.77 4.71 -10.34
CA MET A 406 -1.28 5.97 -9.77
C MET A 406 0.22 6.10 -10.00
N MET A 407 0.70 7.35 -10.05
CA MET A 407 2.14 7.64 -10.08
C MET A 407 2.48 8.74 -9.09
N GLN A 408 3.60 8.60 -8.38
CA GLN A 408 4.00 9.55 -7.34
C GLN A 408 5.47 9.93 -7.50
N PHE A 409 5.74 11.23 -7.59
CA PHE A 409 7.07 11.80 -7.48
C PHE A 409 7.35 12.19 -6.03
N SER A 410 8.62 12.14 -5.62
CA SER A 410 9.06 12.69 -4.35
C SER A 410 10.35 13.48 -4.52
N VAL A 411 11.43 12.85 -5.01
CA VAL A 411 12.60 13.60 -5.44
C VAL A 411 12.23 14.54 -6.60
N ALA A 412 12.70 15.79 -6.57
CA ALA A 412 12.49 16.76 -7.64
C ALA A 412 13.25 16.33 -8.92
N PRO A 413 12.56 15.90 -9.99
CA PRO A 413 13.24 15.38 -11.18
C PRO A 413 14.23 16.39 -11.79
N TRP A 414 13.87 17.67 -11.81
CA TRP A 414 14.72 18.76 -12.35
C TRP A 414 15.99 19.03 -11.52
N ARG A 415 16.08 18.50 -10.28
CA ARG A 415 17.29 18.58 -9.45
C ARG A 415 18.27 17.46 -9.73
N VAL A 416 17.77 16.28 -10.10
CA VAL A 416 18.56 15.04 -10.18
C VAL A 416 18.79 14.54 -11.59
N LEU A 417 18.01 14.99 -12.57
CA LEU A 417 18.10 14.56 -13.96
C LEU A 417 18.70 15.63 -14.86
N ASP A 418 19.43 15.23 -15.89
CA ASP A 418 19.77 16.09 -17.01
C ASP A 418 18.54 16.37 -17.90
N ALA A 419 18.71 17.22 -18.91
CA ALA A 419 17.61 17.69 -19.75
C ALA A 419 16.94 16.57 -20.56
N GLU A 420 17.70 15.55 -21.00
CA GLU A 420 17.17 14.44 -21.78
C GLU A 420 16.31 13.52 -20.90
N HIS A 421 16.83 13.08 -19.77
CA HIS A 421 16.10 12.22 -18.80
C HIS A 421 14.88 12.93 -18.23
N LEU A 422 15.01 14.23 -17.93
CA LEU A 422 13.88 15.06 -17.46
C LEU A 422 12.76 15.13 -18.49
N ALA A 423 13.11 15.34 -19.77
CA ALA A 423 12.12 15.40 -20.85
C ALA A 423 11.37 14.07 -21.01
N ILE A 424 12.05 12.93 -20.81
CA ILE A 424 11.40 11.61 -20.84
C ILE A 424 10.44 11.46 -19.65
N CYS A 425 10.86 11.82 -18.44
CA CYS A 425 9.96 11.77 -17.26
C CYS A 425 8.73 12.66 -17.46
N LEU A 426 8.90 13.87 -17.99
CA LEU A 426 7.78 14.76 -18.33
C LEU A 426 6.82 14.13 -19.36
N LYS A 427 7.36 13.50 -20.42
CA LYS A 427 6.57 12.75 -21.42
C LYS A 427 5.68 11.70 -20.74
N TYR A 428 6.24 10.96 -19.78
CA TYR A 428 5.51 9.89 -19.11
C TYR A 428 4.52 10.42 -18.05
N ALA A 429 4.82 11.52 -17.37
CA ALA A 429 3.84 12.18 -16.51
C ALA A 429 2.60 12.65 -17.30
N ARG A 430 2.80 13.21 -18.51
CA ARG A 430 1.71 13.58 -19.41
C ARG A 430 0.97 12.38 -19.97
N LEU A 431 1.69 11.27 -20.28
CA LEU A 431 1.05 10.03 -20.70
C LEU A 431 0.11 9.47 -19.62
N HIS A 432 0.50 9.54 -18.34
CA HIS A 432 -0.37 9.14 -17.24
C HIS A 432 -1.65 9.98 -17.21
N GLU A 433 -1.53 11.30 -17.37
CA GLU A 433 -2.69 12.21 -17.48
C GLU A 433 -3.57 11.86 -18.70
N GLU A 434 -2.98 11.57 -19.87
CA GLU A 434 -3.71 11.16 -21.07
C GLU A 434 -4.48 9.83 -20.86
N LEU A 435 -3.90 8.90 -20.09
CA LEU A 435 -4.53 7.62 -19.73
C LEU A 435 -5.57 7.78 -18.62
N GLY A 436 -5.61 8.92 -17.94
CA GLY A 436 -6.49 9.18 -16.80
C GLY A 436 -7.94 8.78 -17.02
N PRO A 437 -8.63 9.17 -18.12
CA PRO A 437 -10.01 8.75 -18.40
C PRO A 437 -10.16 7.22 -18.43
N TYR A 438 -9.19 6.50 -18.99
CA TYR A 438 -9.20 5.05 -19.01
C TYR A 438 -8.97 4.44 -17.62
N LEU A 439 -8.04 4.98 -16.84
CA LEU A 439 -7.79 4.52 -15.48
C LEU A 439 -9.01 4.73 -14.58
N VAL A 440 -9.70 5.87 -14.72
CA VAL A 440 -10.97 6.16 -14.02
C VAL A 440 -12.07 5.18 -14.45
N GLU A 441 -12.17 4.84 -15.75
CA GLU A 441 -13.10 3.83 -16.26
C GLU A 441 -12.82 2.47 -15.60
N GLN A 442 -11.56 2.03 -15.58
CA GLN A 442 -11.16 0.75 -14.95
C GLN A 442 -11.39 0.76 -13.42
N ALA A 443 -11.17 1.89 -12.76
CA ALA A 443 -11.49 2.05 -11.35
C ALA A 443 -13.00 1.90 -11.07
N LYS A 444 -13.86 2.49 -11.90
CA LYS A 444 -15.32 2.34 -11.81
C LYS A 444 -15.78 0.90 -12.04
N ILE A 445 -15.15 0.20 -13.00
CA ILE A 445 -15.39 -1.23 -13.22
C ILE A 445 -14.97 -2.02 -11.98
N GLY A 446 -13.77 -1.80 -11.46
CA GLY A 446 -13.27 -2.46 -10.25
C GLY A 446 -14.17 -2.21 -9.03
N ALA A 447 -14.64 -0.98 -8.84
CA ALA A 447 -15.57 -0.62 -7.77
C ALA A 447 -16.92 -1.36 -7.83
N GLN A 448 -17.34 -1.86 -8.99
CA GLN A 448 -18.57 -2.62 -9.17
C GLN A 448 -18.35 -4.14 -9.14
N THR A 449 -17.21 -4.58 -9.65
CA THR A 449 -16.97 -6.01 -9.94
C THR A 449 -15.91 -6.66 -9.06
N GLY A 450 -15.07 -5.87 -8.39
CA GLY A 450 -13.86 -6.32 -7.70
C GLY A 450 -12.65 -6.53 -8.63
N GLU A 451 -12.79 -6.40 -9.95
CA GLU A 451 -11.70 -6.60 -10.90
C GLU A 451 -10.53 -5.65 -10.63
N PRO A 452 -9.29 -6.15 -10.46
CA PRO A 452 -8.13 -5.29 -10.27
C PRO A 452 -7.79 -4.52 -11.55
N ILE A 453 -7.19 -3.32 -11.40
CA ILE A 453 -6.69 -2.52 -12.53
C ILE A 453 -5.39 -3.14 -13.05
N VAL A 454 -4.47 -3.55 -12.16
CA VAL A 454 -3.25 -4.28 -12.51
C VAL A 454 -3.51 -5.77 -12.36
N ARG A 455 -3.42 -6.51 -13.47
CA ARG A 455 -3.76 -7.95 -13.52
C ARG A 455 -2.55 -8.77 -13.94
N SER A 456 -2.28 -9.86 -13.23
CA SER A 456 -1.28 -10.83 -13.70
C SER A 456 -1.67 -11.40 -15.07
N MET A 457 -0.68 -11.86 -15.82
CA MET A 457 -0.93 -12.49 -17.11
C MET A 457 -1.72 -13.80 -16.96
N GLU A 458 -1.51 -14.56 -15.88
CA GLU A 458 -2.29 -15.79 -15.61
C GLU A 458 -3.75 -15.46 -15.24
N TYR A 459 -3.99 -14.38 -14.49
CA TYR A 459 -5.33 -13.90 -14.18
C TYR A 459 -6.11 -13.58 -15.46
N ALA A 460 -5.47 -12.86 -16.39
CA ALA A 460 -6.10 -12.38 -17.62
C ALA A 460 -6.19 -13.46 -18.75
N PHE A 461 -5.23 -14.40 -18.78
CA PHE A 461 -5.10 -15.40 -19.83
C PHE A 461 -4.76 -16.79 -19.24
N PRO A 462 -5.69 -17.37 -18.46
CA PRO A 462 -5.44 -18.63 -17.76
C PRO A 462 -5.10 -19.77 -18.72
N GLY A 463 -4.20 -20.66 -18.29
CA GLY A 463 -3.83 -21.85 -19.03
C GLY A 463 -3.06 -21.59 -20.33
N GLN A 464 -2.44 -20.42 -20.47
CA GLN A 464 -1.55 -20.11 -21.57
C GLN A 464 -0.06 -20.13 -21.18
N GLY A 465 0.24 -20.62 -19.97
CA GLY A 465 1.58 -20.80 -19.43
C GLY A 465 2.17 -19.50 -18.88
N PHE A 466 1.34 -18.61 -18.36
CA PHE A 466 1.76 -17.34 -17.76
C PHE A 466 1.88 -17.40 -16.22
N GLU A 467 1.82 -18.59 -15.65
CA GLU A 467 1.76 -18.81 -14.20
C GLU A 467 2.97 -18.20 -13.46
N THR A 468 4.12 -18.14 -14.12
CA THR A 468 5.37 -17.56 -13.56
C THR A 468 5.75 -16.22 -14.19
N CYS A 469 4.84 -15.58 -14.94
CA CYS A 469 5.10 -14.32 -15.59
C CYS A 469 4.88 -13.15 -14.60
N ILE A 470 5.96 -12.57 -14.12
CA ILE A 470 5.95 -11.48 -13.11
C ILE A 470 6.48 -10.15 -13.66
N ASP A 471 6.86 -10.09 -14.93
CA ASP A 471 7.57 -8.97 -15.55
C ASP A 471 6.78 -8.27 -16.66
N GLN A 472 5.53 -8.66 -16.86
CA GLN A 472 4.54 -8.02 -17.71
C GLN A 472 3.14 -8.23 -17.12
N TYR A 473 2.21 -7.33 -17.42
CA TYR A 473 0.87 -7.33 -16.83
C TYR A 473 -0.17 -6.75 -17.78
N MET A 474 -1.45 -6.96 -17.45
CA MET A 474 -2.54 -6.20 -18.06
C MET A 474 -2.87 -4.99 -17.21
N LEU A 475 -2.88 -3.80 -17.82
CA LEU A 475 -3.47 -2.59 -17.25
C LEU A 475 -4.93 -2.55 -17.71
N GLY A 476 -5.84 -2.86 -16.80
CA GLY A 476 -7.25 -3.10 -17.12
C GLY A 476 -7.41 -4.26 -18.10
N ASP A 477 -8.36 -4.11 -19.01
CA ASP A 477 -8.68 -5.09 -20.05
C ASP A 477 -8.03 -4.80 -21.42
N ARG A 478 -7.44 -3.59 -21.59
CA ARG A 478 -7.01 -3.07 -22.88
C ARG A 478 -5.52 -3.21 -23.15
N TYR A 479 -4.67 -2.84 -22.18
CA TYR A 479 -3.24 -2.70 -22.41
C TYR A 479 -2.43 -3.84 -21.77
N LEU A 480 -1.67 -4.59 -22.58
CA LEU A 480 -0.58 -5.40 -22.08
C LEU A 480 0.66 -4.51 -22.00
N VAL A 481 1.27 -4.42 -20.82
CA VAL A 481 2.45 -3.61 -20.54
C VAL A 481 3.63 -4.52 -20.21
N ALA A 482 4.77 -4.29 -20.86
CA ALA A 482 5.99 -5.06 -20.64
C ALA A 482 7.19 -4.11 -20.44
N PRO A 483 7.30 -3.44 -19.28
CA PRO A 483 8.31 -2.42 -19.06
C PRO A 483 9.72 -3.00 -18.93
N MET A 484 10.73 -2.15 -19.11
CA MET A 484 12.09 -2.47 -18.68
C MET A 484 12.17 -2.38 -17.15
N MET A 485 12.53 -3.49 -16.52
CA MET A 485 12.67 -3.60 -15.05
C MET A 485 14.11 -3.88 -14.62
N THR A 486 15.02 -3.91 -15.61
CA THR A 486 16.45 -4.14 -15.45
C THR A 486 17.21 -3.21 -16.39
N PRO A 487 18.51 -2.95 -16.17
CA PRO A 487 19.32 -2.14 -17.10
C PRO A 487 19.31 -2.72 -18.51
N GLY A 488 19.42 -1.83 -19.51
CA GLY A 488 19.56 -2.19 -20.91
C GLY A 488 18.45 -1.67 -21.80
N THR A 489 18.48 -2.14 -23.07
CA THR A 489 17.57 -1.69 -24.13
C THR A 489 16.89 -2.85 -24.87
N SER A 490 16.92 -4.05 -24.31
CA SER A 490 16.37 -5.25 -24.95
C SER A 490 15.39 -5.95 -24.02
N ARG A 491 14.18 -6.24 -24.52
CA ARG A 491 13.09 -6.80 -23.76
C ARG A 491 12.47 -8.01 -24.45
N THR A 492 12.41 -9.12 -23.74
CA THR A 492 11.64 -10.30 -24.16
C THR A 492 10.18 -10.13 -23.74
N VAL A 493 9.25 -10.16 -24.70
CA VAL A 493 7.81 -10.04 -24.47
C VAL A 493 7.09 -11.27 -24.98
N ARG A 494 6.26 -11.85 -24.14
CA ARG A 494 5.41 -12.99 -24.49
C ARG A 494 3.96 -12.53 -24.67
N LEU A 495 3.43 -12.60 -25.89
CA LEU A 495 2.08 -12.18 -26.21
C LEU A 495 1.09 -13.35 -26.11
N PRO A 496 -0.05 -13.19 -25.41
CA PRO A 496 -1.12 -14.19 -25.38
C PRO A 496 -1.71 -14.46 -26.77
N LYS A 497 -2.41 -15.57 -26.93
CA LYS A 497 -3.09 -15.91 -28.20
C LYS A 497 -3.97 -14.74 -28.69
N GLY A 498 -3.98 -14.51 -30.00
CA GLY A 498 -4.71 -13.44 -30.67
C GLY A 498 -3.82 -12.57 -31.54
N ARG A 499 -4.25 -11.35 -31.83
CA ARG A 499 -3.48 -10.34 -32.56
C ARG A 499 -3.29 -9.13 -31.65
N TRP A 500 -2.08 -8.60 -31.63
CA TRP A 500 -1.68 -7.49 -30.76
C TRP A 500 -1.06 -6.38 -31.58
N GLN A 501 -1.34 -5.14 -31.24
CA GLN A 501 -0.72 -3.98 -31.86
C GLN A 501 0.04 -3.19 -30.79
N ASP A 502 1.33 -2.89 -31.07
CA ASP A 502 2.12 -2.06 -30.17
C ASP A 502 1.76 -0.56 -30.30
N GLU A 503 2.37 0.26 -29.44
CA GLU A 503 2.19 1.71 -29.38
C GLU A 503 2.58 2.45 -30.68
N ASN A 504 3.39 1.81 -31.54
CA ASN A 504 3.83 2.34 -32.83
C ASN A 504 2.96 1.86 -34.01
N GLY A 505 1.91 1.11 -33.72
CA GLY A 505 0.98 0.59 -34.75
C GLY A 505 1.42 -0.74 -35.40
N LYS A 506 2.57 -1.30 -35.04
CA LYS A 506 3.02 -2.59 -35.57
C LYS A 506 2.20 -3.73 -34.98
N VAL A 507 1.79 -4.65 -35.85
CA VAL A 507 0.94 -5.79 -35.47
C VAL A 507 1.77 -7.06 -35.28
N TYR A 508 1.49 -7.77 -34.19
CA TYR A 508 2.14 -9.01 -33.79
C TYR A 508 1.13 -10.15 -33.71
N LYS A 509 1.55 -11.36 -34.07
CA LYS A 509 0.79 -12.59 -33.86
C LYS A 509 1.00 -13.05 -32.42
N GLY A 510 -0.09 -13.20 -31.65
CA GLY A 510 -0.04 -13.74 -30.29
C GLY A 510 0.29 -15.24 -30.23
N GLY A 511 0.48 -15.75 -29.02
CA GLY A 511 0.96 -17.11 -28.74
C GLY A 511 2.45 -17.27 -29.07
N LYS A 512 3.22 -16.19 -29.10
CA LYS A 512 4.65 -16.13 -29.41
C LYS A 512 5.41 -15.21 -28.47
N THR A 513 6.71 -15.44 -28.41
CA THR A 513 7.69 -14.59 -27.72
C THR A 513 8.43 -13.74 -28.74
N TYR A 514 8.66 -12.48 -28.40
CA TYR A 514 9.36 -11.51 -29.23
C TYR A 514 10.48 -10.84 -28.44
N GLN A 515 11.62 -10.67 -29.08
CA GLN A 515 12.70 -9.81 -28.59
C GLN A 515 12.50 -8.43 -29.20
N LEU A 516 12.39 -7.41 -28.32
CA LEU A 516 12.13 -6.03 -28.74
C LEU A 516 13.33 -5.15 -28.38
N ASP A 517 13.63 -4.20 -29.25
CA ASP A 517 14.48 -3.07 -28.94
C ASP A 517 13.65 -2.02 -28.20
N VAL A 518 14.14 -1.59 -27.03
CA VAL A 518 13.45 -0.69 -26.11
C VAL A 518 14.40 0.43 -25.68
N PRO A 519 14.62 1.42 -26.53
CA PRO A 519 15.40 2.61 -26.16
C PRO A 519 14.80 3.28 -24.92
N LEU A 520 15.58 4.17 -24.30
CA LEU A 520 15.24 4.72 -22.98
C LEU A 520 13.88 5.44 -22.96
N ASP A 521 13.49 6.07 -24.06
CA ASP A 521 12.23 6.82 -24.20
C ASP A 521 11.00 5.96 -24.53
N ARG A 522 11.14 4.62 -24.53
CA ARG A 522 10.10 3.66 -24.91
C ARG A 522 9.70 2.73 -23.77
N VAL A 523 8.38 2.45 -23.63
CA VAL A 523 7.82 1.31 -22.89
C VAL A 523 6.93 0.50 -23.83
N PRO A 524 7.24 -0.79 -24.07
CA PRO A 524 6.37 -1.64 -24.87
C PRO A 524 5.00 -1.80 -24.22
N ARG A 525 3.97 -1.38 -24.94
CA ARG A 525 2.58 -1.61 -24.59
C ARG A 525 1.80 -2.07 -25.82
N PHE A 526 0.87 -2.97 -25.62
CA PHE A 526 0.12 -3.58 -26.70
C PHE A 526 -1.37 -3.50 -26.43
N THR A 527 -2.15 -3.31 -27.49
CA THR A 527 -3.60 -3.45 -27.47
C THR A 527 -4.02 -4.67 -28.28
N ARG A 528 -5.05 -5.37 -27.83
CA ARG A 528 -5.63 -6.49 -28.58
C ARG A 528 -6.40 -5.96 -29.80
N LYS A 529 -6.23 -6.63 -30.97
CA LYS A 529 -6.93 -6.35 -32.22
C LYS A 529 -8.03 -7.36 -32.52
#